data_7e53779042228abf86083b9b3b100c7a
#
_entry.id   7e53779042228abf86083b9b3b100c7a
#
_cell.length_a   1.000
_cell.length_b   1.000
_cell.length_c   1.000
_cell.angle_alpha   90.00
_cell.angle_beta   90.00
_cell.angle_gamma   90.00
#
_symmetry.space_group_name_H-M   'P 1'
#
loop_
_entity.id
_entity.type
_entity.pdbx_description
1 polymer ?
#
loop_
_entity_poly.entity_id
_entity_poly.type
_entity_poly.pdbx_seq_one_letter_code
_entity_poly.pdbx_strand_id
1 'polypeptide(L)'
;MILRTFSNLCSQSQACFRSARAKSTLSAVIDKTGKSGLILKSLSTDIFENLALEDWIHDHVDLQNRSMLLLWSNAPAVVIGRHQNPWQECNLQVMRQKGIPLARRRSGGGTVFHDLGNVNLTFFTSKKKYDRHRNLQVVTSALKGLRPDMDVRATERFDILLNGHHKISGTAAKLGRTAAYHHCTLLCSADRALLSAVLKPTCQGIQSNATQSVPSPVKNLLDEDPTLDCDTIMDSVASQYNTEFGFSSPVTLVDPSDELSMPGIQRMARELLAWEWTFGRTPKFSICTTFDLKNDTSICNATLNMDIKNGIIESCDIEVPSDWLPVELSREFSLHLIGGKLCPYETSAIAAEFLRTIPQNKELGRKMYNLCRKVVFMM
;
A
#
# COMPACT_ATOMS: atom_id res chain seq x y z
N MET A 1 -39.45 23.18 39.89
CA MET A 1 -39.11 23.15 41.32
C MET A 1 -38.07 22.05 41.52
N ILE A 2 -36.84 22.46 41.89
CA ILE A 2 -35.75 21.69 42.47
C ILE A 2 -35.03 20.77 41.47
N LEU A 3 -33.93 21.13 40.79
CA LEU A 3 -32.57 21.58 41.16
C LEU A 3 -31.78 20.61 42.03
N ARG A 4 -30.60 20.24 41.43
CA ARG A 4 -29.34 19.84 42.10
C ARG A 4 -29.32 18.42 42.68
N THR A 5 -28.33 17.63 42.56
CA THR A 5 -26.86 17.65 42.41
C THR A 5 -26.42 16.20 42.41
N PHE A 6 -25.47 15.80 41.63
CA PHE A 6 -24.37 14.94 42.11
C PHE A 6 -23.22 15.01 41.12
N SER A 7 -22.32 15.84 41.47
CA SER A 7 -20.95 15.84 40.97
C SER A 7 -20.12 14.82 41.78
N ASN A 8 -19.07 14.36 41.15
CA ASN A 8 -17.93 13.67 41.74
C ASN A 8 -18.07 12.17 42.02
N LEU A 9 -17.51 11.37 41.08
CA LEU A 9 -16.68 10.28 41.53
C LEU A 9 -15.68 9.89 40.41
N CYS A 10 -14.48 10.19 40.76
CA CYS A 10 -13.27 9.43 40.47
C CYS A 10 -12.70 9.49 39.06
N SER A 11 -12.02 10.57 38.77
CA SER A 11 -10.88 10.59 37.88
C SER A 11 -9.74 9.77 38.47
N GLN A 12 -9.61 8.53 38.13
CA GLN A 12 -8.33 7.86 38.26
C GLN A 12 -7.57 8.03 36.94
N SER A 13 -6.79 9.08 36.90
CA SER A 13 -5.72 9.30 35.98
C SER A 13 -4.73 8.14 36.08
N GLN A 14 -4.80 7.20 35.15
CA GLN A 14 -3.62 6.42 34.82
C GLN A 14 -2.63 7.37 34.14
N ALA A 15 -1.85 8.06 34.95
CA ALA A 15 -0.63 8.69 34.52
C ALA A 15 0.33 7.57 34.06
N CYS A 16 0.28 7.27 32.77
CA CYS A 16 1.32 6.53 32.12
C CYS A 16 2.60 7.36 32.28
N PHE A 17 3.48 6.94 33.17
CA PHE A 17 4.84 7.48 33.31
C PHE A 17 5.57 7.22 31.99
N ARG A 18 5.38 8.08 31.00
CA ARG A 18 6.31 8.21 29.89
C ARG A 18 7.60 8.75 30.48
N SER A 19 8.55 7.84 30.70
CA SER A 19 9.95 8.20 30.94
C SER A 19 10.34 9.24 29.90
N ALA A 20 10.58 10.47 30.30
CA ALA A 20 11.16 11.53 29.48
C ALA A 20 12.65 11.21 29.26
N ARG A 21 12.94 10.12 28.51
CA ARG A 21 14.21 9.99 27.81
C ARG A 21 14.23 11.11 26.78
N ALA A 22 15.19 12.03 26.92
CA ALA A 22 15.41 13.07 25.92
C ALA A 22 15.38 12.41 24.53
N LYS A 23 14.35 12.73 23.75
CA LYS A 23 14.23 12.26 22.36
C LYS A 23 15.42 12.82 21.61
N SER A 24 16.42 12.00 21.33
CA SER A 24 17.51 12.41 20.44
C SER A 24 16.91 12.55 19.05
N THR A 25 17.08 13.72 18.43
CA THR A 25 16.64 13.95 17.05
C THR A 25 17.34 12.94 16.12
N LEU A 26 16.70 12.52 15.04
CA LEU A 26 17.28 11.59 14.09
C LEU A 26 18.62 12.11 13.55
N SER A 27 18.71 13.40 13.21
CA SER A 27 19.98 14.05 12.85
C SER A 27 21.00 13.99 13.98
N ALA A 28 20.61 14.21 15.23
CA ALA A 28 21.53 14.13 16.37
C ALA A 28 22.03 12.69 16.63
N VAL A 29 21.18 11.66 16.38
CA VAL A 29 21.60 10.26 16.43
C VAL A 29 22.57 9.96 15.29
N ILE A 30 22.28 10.44 14.09
CA ILE A 30 23.11 10.25 12.91
C ILE A 30 24.46 10.96 13.06
N ASP A 31 24.49 12.17 13.58
CA ASP A 31 25.71 12.99 13.70
C ASP A 31 26.59 12.58 14.88
N LYS A 32 25.99 12.26 16.03
CA LYS A 32 26.74 11.87 17.25
C LYS A 32 27.42 10.52 17.17
N THR A 33 26.89 9.59 16.36
CA THR A 33 27.39 8.22 16.42
C THR A 33 28.72 8.03 15.71
N GLY A 34 29.07 8.84 14.69
CA GLY A 34 30.24 8.55 13.84
C GLY A 34 30.25 7.12 13.30
N LYS A 35 29.22 6.33 13.64
CA LYS A 35 29.11 4.90 13.38
C LYS A 35 28.68 4.65 11.95
N SER A 36 29.27 3.65 11.36
CA SER A 36 28.95 3.20 10.00
C SER A 36 27.65 2.41 9.88
N GLY A 37 27.06 1.96 11.00
CA GLY A 37 25.81 1.21 11.05
C GLY A 37 24.79 1.84 11.99
N LEU A 38 23.50 1.87 11.60
CA LEU A 38 22.39 2.34 12.43
C LEU A 38 21.20 1.38 12.29
N ILE A 39 20.48 1.18 13.39
CA ILE A 39 19.22 0.40 13.39
C ILE A 39 18.13 1.29 13.96
N LEU A 40 17.09 1.52 13.17
CA LEU A 40 15.93 2.31 13.52
C LEU A 40 14.69 1.40 13.62
N LYS A 41 13.78 1.70 14.55
CA LYS A 41 12.45 1.09 14.61
C LYS A 41 11.42 2.21 14.62
N SER A 42 10.50 2.18 13.66
CA SER A 42 9.43 3.18 13.56
C SER A 42 8.44 3.03 14.72
N LEU A 43 7.98 4.15 15.26
CA LEU A 43 6.91 4.22 16.25
C LEU A 43 5.52 4.33 15.60
N SER A 44 5.46 4.65 14.29
CA SER A 44 4.22 4.78 13.57
C SER A 44 3.78 3.45 12.95
N THR A 45 2.47 3.28 12.85
CA THR A 45 1.83 2.21 12.06
C THR A 45 1.10 2.77 10.83
N ASP A 46 1.22 4.05 10.56
CA ASP A 46 0.66 4.67 9.36
C ASP A 46 1.57 4.41 8.16
N ILE A 47 0.98 3.89 7.08
CA ILE A 47 1.71 3.51 5.86
C ILE A 47 2.35 4.71 5.17
N PHE A 48 1.70 5.87 5.17
CA PHE A 48 2.22 7.06 4.49
C PHE A 48 3.37 7.69 5.26
N GLU A 49 3.29 7.69 6.61
CA GLU A 49 4.38 8.13 7.47
C GLU A 49 5.60 7.20 7.35
N ASN A 50 5.39 5.89 7.36
CA ASN A 50 6.48 4.93 7.24
C ASN A 50 7.16 4.96 5.85
N LEU A 51 6.39 5.08 4.77
CA LEU A 51 6.96 5.27 3.44
C LEU A 51 7.66 6.62 3.29
N ALA A 52 7.14 7.68 3.93
CA ALA A 52 7.81 8.98 3.95
C ALA A 52 9.12 8.91 4.73
N LEU A 53 9.18 8.18 5.85
CA LEU A 53 10.41 7.93 6.59
C LEU A 53 11.46 7.19 5.74
N GLU A 54 11.04 6.16 5.02
CA GLU A 54 11.91 5.42 4.11
C GLU A 54 12.50 6.33 3.02
N ASP A 55 11.66 7.14 2.39
CA ASP A 55 12.09 8.07 1.35
C ASP A 55 12.95 9.21 1.94
N TRP A 56 12.61 9.73 3.12
CA TRP A 56 13.36 10.79 3.77
C TRP A 56 14.78 10.34 4.12
N ILE A 57 14.95 9.14 4.68
CA ILE A 57 16.27 8.55 4.97
C ILE A 57 17.08 8.43 3.67
N HIS A 58 16.47 7.88 2.62
CA HIS A 58 17.15 7.70 1.34
C HIS A 58 17.63 9.01 0.71
N ASP A 59 16.84 10.09 0.85
CA ASP A 59 17.09 11.35 0.15
C ASP A 59 17.94 12.34 0.96
N HIS A 60 17.99 12.22 2.32
CA HIS A 60 18.64 13.21 3.20
C HIS A 60 19.83 12.66 4.01
N VAL A 61 19.98 11.34 4.13
CA VAL A 61 21.09 10.75 4.89
C VAL A 61 22.27 10.43 3.97
N ASP A 62 23.49 10.78 4.40
CA ASP A 62 24.70 10.33 3.71
C ASP A 62 24.90 8.82 3.90
N LEU A 63 24.52 8.06 2.89
CA LEU A 63 24.65 6.60 2.84
C LEU A 63 25.95 6.12 2.18
N GLN A 64 26.89 7.00 1.80
CA GLN A 64 28.16 6.58 1.20
C GLN A 64 29.03 5.87 2.23
N ASN A 65 29.03 6.38 3.45
CA ASN A 65 29.83 5.88 4.56
C ASN A 65 29.02 5.16 5.63
N ARG A 66 27.70 5.10 5.48
CA ARG A 66 26.77 4.52 6.46
C ARG A 66 25.88 3.46 5.82
N SER A 67 25.49 2.48 6.62
CA SER A 67 24.45 1.53 6.31
C SER A 67 23.39 1.59 7.42
N MET A 68 22.12 1.42 7.06
CA MET A 68 21.03 1.52 8.04
C MET A 68 20.02 0.39 7.82
N LEU A 69 19.45 -0.07 8.92
CA LEU A 69 18.30 -0.97 8.93
C LEU A 69 17.12 -0.22 9.56
N LEU A 70 15.99 -0.19 8.88
CA LEU A 70 14.72 0.30 9.41
C LEU A 70 13.77 -0.88 9.59
N LEU A 71 13.24 -1.02 10.80
CA LEU A 71 12.24 -2.00 11.22
C LEU A 71 10.91 -1.28 11.37
N TRP A 72 9.85 -1.77 10.76
CA TRP A 72 8.56 -1.10 10.76
C TRP A 72 7.39 -2.03 10.48
N SER A 73 6.21 -1.70 10.97
CA SER A 73 4.95 -2.39 10.72
C SER A 73 3.85 -1.38 10.45
N ASN A 74 2.76 -1.81 9.81
CA ASN A 74 1.63 -0.93 9.51
C ASN A 74 0.32 -1.52 10.00
N ALA A 75 -0.64 -0.65 10.28
CA ALA A 75 -2.05 -0.99 10.25
C ALA A 75 -2.43 -1.51 8.84
N PRO A 76 -3.57 -2.19 8.68
CA PRO A 76 -3.97 -2.75 7.39
C PRO A 76 -3.90 -1.74 6.24
N ALA A 77 -3.09 -2.05 5.22
CA ALA A 77 -2.87 -1.22 4.04
C ALA A 77 -2.49 -2.07 2.83
N VAL A 78 -2.82 -1.63 1.62
CA VAL A 78 -2.30 -2.21 0.38
C VAL A 78 -1.23 -1.28 -0.20
N VAL A 79 -0.08 -1.84 -0.58
CA VAL A 79 1.05 -1.08 -1.11
C VAL A 79 1.39 -1.58 -2.50
N ILE A 80 1.16 -0.72 -3.50
CA ILE A 80 1.52 -0.99 -4.90
C ILE A 80 2.90 -0.44 -5.24
N GLY A 81 3.55 -1.07 -6.19
CA GLY A 81 4.81 -0.60 -6.76
C GLY A 81 4.62 0.64 -7.64
N ARG A 82 5.73 1.38 -7.85
CA ARG A 82 5.74 2.65 -8.58
C ARG A 82 5.04 2.62 -9.94
N HIS A 83 5.15 1.52 -10.69
CA HIS A 83 4.69 1.39 -12.06
C HIS A 83 3.51 0.42 -12.22
N GLN A 84 2.78 0.16 -11.14
CA GLN A 84 1.61 -0.72 -11.16
C GLN A 84 0.32 0.03 -11.43
N ASN A 85 -0.67 -0.70 -11.90
CA ASN A 85 -2.04 -0.25 -12.12
C ASN A 85 -2.93 -0.71 -10.96
N PRO A 86 -3.42 0.17 -10.06
CA PRO A 86 -4.21 -0.23 -8.91
C PRO A 86 -5.53 -0.90 -9.27
N TRP A 87 -6.15 -0.54 -10.38
CA TRP A 87 -7.38 -1.20 -10.85
C TRP A 87 -7.15 -2.63 -11.31
N GLN A 88 -5.92 -2.97 -11.73
CA GLN A 88 -5.52 -4.31 -12.15
C GLN A 88 -5.00 -5.17 -11.00
N GLU A 89 -4.53 -4.55 -9.92
CA GLU A 89 -3.85 -5.22 -8.81
C GLU A 89 -4.74 -5.41 -7.57
N CYS A 90 -5.74 -4.53 -7.36
CA CYS A 90 -6.44 -4.42 -6.10
C CYS A 90 -7.96 -4.54 -6.24
N ASN A 91 -8.59 -5.05 -5.19
CA ASN A 91 -10.03 -4.93 -5.01
C ASN A 91 -10.36 -3.60 -4.31
N LEU A 92 -10.40 -2.52 -5.11
CA LEU A 92 -10.61 -1.17 -4.60
C LEU A 92 -11.96 -1.02 -3.87
N GLN A 93 -12.96 -1.83 -4.23
CA GLN A 93 -14.27 -1.81 -3.59
C GLN A 93 -14.20 -2.37 -2.16
N VAL A 94 -13.60 -3.56 -1.96
CA VAL A 94 -13.41 -4.16 -0.62
C VAL A 94 -12.54 -3.27 0.24
N MET A 95 -11.49 -2.67 -0.33
CA MET A 95 -10.63 -1.73 0.40
C MET A 95 -11.42 -0.53 0.92
N ARG A 96 -12.25 0.11 0.08
CA ARG A 96 -13.12 1.22 0.51
C ARG A 96 -14.10 0.80 1.60
N GLN A 97 -14.76 -0.35 1.44
CA GLN A 97 -15.74 -0.85 2.43
C GLN A 97 -15.11 -1.10 3.80
N LYS A 98 -13.85 -1.52 3.82
CA LYS A 98 -13.11 -1.84 5.05
C LYS A 98 -12.23 -0.69 5.55
N GLY A 99 -12.20 0.45 4.87
CA GLY A 99 -11.35 1.58 5.24
C GLY A 99 -9.84 1.31 5.08
N ILE A 100 -9.46 0.38 4.19
CA ILE A 100 -8.06 0.01 3.96
C ILE A 100 -7.44 0.98 2.95
N PRO A 101 -6.40 1.75 3.32
CA PRO A 101 -5.74 2.68 2.43
C PRO A 101 -4.94 1.97 1.34
N LEU A 102 -4.82 2.64 0.19
CA LEU A 102 -3.93 2.29 -0.89
C LEU A 102 -2.76 3.26 -0.93
N ALA A 103 -1.55 2.76 -0.84
CA ALA A 103 -0.34 3.55 -0.97
C ALA A 103 0.47 3.10 -2.20
N ARG A 104 1.04 4.05 -2.94
CA ARG A 104 2.03 3.79 -3.99
C ARG A 104 3.41 4.12 -3.46
N ARG A 105 4.27 3.11 -3.32
CA ARG A 105 5.67 3.32 -2.91
C ARG A 105 6.53 3.83 -4.08
N ARG A 106 7.67 4.42 -3.76
CA ARG A 106 8.61 4.94 -4.79
C ARG A 106 9.52 3.86 -5.38
N SER A 107 9.61 2.70 -4.75
CA SER A 107 10.28 1.52 -5.30
C SER A 107 9.41 0.79 -6.33
N GLY A 108 10.00 -0.07 -7.15
CA GLY A 108 9.29 -0.94 -8.09
C GLY A 108 8.65 -2.16 -7.43
N GLY A 109 8.47 -3.23 -8.20
CA GLY A 109 7.95 -4.52 -7.74
C GLY A 109 6.43 -4.63 -7.70
N GLY A 110 5.92 -5.77 -7.20
CA GLY A 110 4.51 -6.13 -7.13
C GLY A 110 3.77 -5.53 -5.94
N THR A 111 2.47 -5.79 -5.88
CA THR A 111 1.59 -5.36 -4.80
C THR A 111 1.74 -6.25 -3.58
N VAL A 112 1.71 -5.64 -2.40
CA VAL A 112 1.74 -6.32 -1.10
C VAL A 112 0.62 -5.81 -0.21
N PHE A 113 0.19 -6.66 0.73
CA PHE A 113 -0.69 -6.30 1.82
C PHE A 113 0.13 -6.21 3.10
N HIS A 114 -0.09 -5.18 3.89
CA HIS A 114 0.48 -4.98 5.21
C HIS A 114 -0.61 -5.00 6.26
N ASP A 115 -0.29 -5.55 7.42
CA ASP A 115 -0.99 -5.41 8.68
C ASP A 115 0.02 -5.52 9.83
N LEU A 116 -0.44 -5.52 11.07
CA LEU A 116 0.46 -5.63 12.23
C LEU A 116 1.15 -7.00 12.35
N GLY A 117 0.64 -8.01 11.64
CA GLY A 117 1.25 -9.34 11.53
C GLY A 117 2.30 -9.44 10.40
N ASN A 118 2.57 -8.34 9.70
CA ASN A 118 3.62 -8.25 8.70
C ASN A 118 4.72 -7.30 9.16
N VAL A 119 5.93 -7.80 9.25
CA VAL A 119 7.14 -7.00 9.53
C VAL A 119 7.73 -6.50 8.22
N ASN A 120 8.13 -5.23 8.20
CA ASN A 120 8.85 -4.63 7.09
C ASN A 120 10.28 -4.32 7.51
N LEU A 121 11.22 -4.63 6.64
CA LEU A 121 12.65 -4.44 6.83
C LEU A 121 13.19 -3.64 5.67
N THR A 122 13.85 -2.50 5.94
CA THR A 122 14.47 -1.68 4.89
C THR A 122 15.95 -1.52 5.16
N PHE A 123 16.78 -1.98 4.22
CA PHE A 123 18.22 -1.89 4.26
C PHE A 123 18.68 -0.74 3.37
N PHE A 124 19.29 0.29 3.96
CA PHE A 124 19.83 1.44 3.24
C PHE A 124 21.35 1.35 3.16
N THR A 125 21.88 1.70 2.00
CA THR A 125 23.34 1.72 1.79
C THR A 125 23.69 2.57 0.57
N SER A 126 24.99 2.76 0.32
CA SER A 126 25.43 3.33 -0.94
C SER A 126 25.13 2.39 -2.12
N LYS A 127 24.89 2.96 -3.30
CA LYS A 127 24.68 2.17 -4.51
C LYS A 127 25.83 1.17 -4.79
N LYS A 128 27.05 1.50 -4.40
CA LYS A 128 28.23 0.63 -4.59
C LYS A 128 28.23 -0.60 -3.68
N LYS A 129 27.68 -0.46 -2.46
CA LYS A 129 27.62 -1.54 -1.46
C LYS A 129 26.29 -2.29 -1.48
N TYR A 130 25.40 -1.93 -2.41
CA TYR A 130 24.08 -2.53 -2.52
C TYR A 130 24.17 -4.00 -2.91
N ASP A 131 23.67 -4.88 -2.03
CA ASP A 131 23.62 -6.32 -2.21
C ASP A 131 22.34 -6.89 -1.60
N ARG A 132 21.41 -7.32 -2.45
CA ARG A 132 20.14 -7.92 -2.05
C ARG A 132 20.31 -9.29 -1.41
N HIS A 133 21.22 -10.11 -1.94
CA HIS A 133 21.44 -11.46 -1.42
C HIS A 133 21.94 -11.39 0.00
N ARG A 134 22.90 -10.52 0.29
CA ARG A 134 23.42 -10.29 1.63
C ARG A 134 22.35 -9.82 2.60
N ASN A 135 21.46 -8.90 2.18
CA ASN A 135 20.36 -8.44 3.01
C ASN A 135 19.37 -9.59 3.33
N LEU A 136 19.03 -10.43 2.33
CA LEU A 136 18.16 -11.59 2.56
C LEU A 136 18.85 -12.66 3.41
N GLN A 137 20.17 -12.79 3.33
CA GLN A 137 20.95 -13.67 4.21
C GLN A 137 20.85 -13.22 5.66
N VAL A 138 20.87 -11.91 5.95
CA VAL A 138 20.60 -11.40 7.30
C VAL A 138 19.25 -11.92 7.82
N VAL A 139 18.20 -11.83 7.00
CA VAL A 139 16.85 -12.26 7.41
C VAL A 139 16.78 -13.78 7.62
N THR A 140 17.28 -14.55 6.66
CA THR A 140 17.24 -16.03 6.75
C THR A 140 18.12 -16.57 7.89
N SER A 141 19.26 -15.94 8.15
CA SER A 141 20.14 -16.31 9.27
C SER A 141 19.51 -15.93 10.61
N ALA A 142 18.82 -14.80 10.71
CA ALA A 142 18.08 -14.42 11.92
C ALA A 142 16.98 -15.44 12.25
N LEU A 143 16.20 -15.85 11.24
CA LEU A 143 15.14 -16.87 11.43
C LEU A 143 15.72 -18.22 11.83
N LYS A 144 16.82 -18.66 11.21
CA LYS A 144 17.53 -19.90 11.60
C LYS A 144 18.17 -19.81 12.98
N GLY A 145 18.58 -18.62 13.41
CA GLY A 145 19.07 -18.39 14.77
C GLY A 145 17.97 -18.59 15.81
N LEU A 146 16.73 -18.18 15.50
CA LEU A 146 15.55 -18.43 16.36
C LEU A 146 15.09 -19.88 16.30
N ARG A 147 15.13 -20.48 15.11
CA ARG A 147 14.66 -21.86 14.84
C ARG A 147 15.62 -22.54 13.85
N PRO A 148 16.62 -23.29 14.33
CA PRO A 148 17.62 -23.94 13.48
C PRO A 148 17.05 -24.97 12.49
N ASP A 149 15.91 -25.57 12.80
CA ASP A 149 15.18 -26.55 12.00
C ASP A 149 14.24 -25.95 10.96
N MET A 150 14.03 -24.62 10.99
CA MET A 150 13.16 -23.94 10.02
C MET A 150 13.80 -23.92 8.63
N ASP A 151 13.15 -24.55 7.64
CA ASP A 151 13.62 -24.51 6.24
C ASP A 151 13.24 -23.18 5.57
N VAL A 152 14.07 -22.17 5.76
CA VAL A 152 13.94 -20.86 5.10
C VAL A 152 15.09 -20.62 4.13
N ARG A 153 14.77 -20.22 2.89
CA ARG A 153 15.75 -20.00 1.83
C ARG A 153 15.42 -18.77 0.98
N ALA A 154 16.44 -17.96 0.72
CA ALA A 154 16.34 -16.92 -0.28
C ALA A 154 16.44 -17.52 -1.70
N THR A 155 15.64 -17.03 -2.64
CA THR A 155 15.66 -17.46 -4.05
C THR A 155 16.42 -16.49 -4.93
N GLU A 156 16.74 -16.89 -6.16
CA GLU A 156 17.34 -16.02 -7.18
C GLU A 156 16.43 -14.84 -7.55
N ARG A 157 15.12 -14.98 -7.34
CA ARG A 157 14.13 -13.91 -7.54
C ARG A 157 14.01 -12.97 -6.33
N PHE A 158 14.85 -13.16 -5.32
CA PHE A 158 14.87 -12.40 -4.07
C PHE A 158 13.61 -12.56 -3.21
N ASP A 159 12.88 -13.65 -3.35
CA ASP A 159 11.85 -14.04 -2.40
C ASP A 159 12.47 -14.90 -1.29
N ILE A 160 11.86 -14.94 -0.09
CA ILE A 160 12.19 -15.94 0.92
C ILE A 160 11.06 -16.96 0.93
N LEU A 161 11.44 -18.23 0.78
CA LEU A 161 10.52 -19.37 0.83
C LEU A 161 10.68 -20.12 2.16
N LEU A 162 9.57 -20.56 2.67
CA LEU A 162 9.43 -21.48 3.80
C LEU A 162 9.03 -22.85 3.25
N ASN A 163 9.71 -23.91 3.70
CA ASN A 163 9.49 -25.30 3.28
C ASN A 163 9.56 -25.46 1.74
N GLY A 164 10.43 -24.69 1.11
CA GLY A 164 10.75 -24.75 -0.32
C GLY A 164 9.72 -24.18 -1.29
N HIS A 165 8.48 -23.87 -0.85
CA HIS A 165 7.42 -23.44 -1.78
C HIS A 165 6.48 -22.33 -1.29
N HIS A 166 6.39 -22.07 0.00
CA HIS A 166 5.55 -20.99 0.53
C HIS A 166 6.35 -19.70 0.65
N LYS A 167 5.91 -18.68 -0.03
CA LYS A 167 6.52 -17.35 0.09
C LYS A 167 6.14 -16.70 1.42
N ILE A 168 7.14 -16.31 2.20
CA ILE A 168 6.99 -15.56 3.45
C ILE A 168 7.49 -14.13 3.33
N SER A 169 8.22 -13.80 2.25
CA SER A 169 8.77 -12.47 2.01
C SER A 169 8.73 -12.10 0.54
N GLY A 170 8.22 -10.91 0.25
CA GLY A 170 8.37 -10.24 -1.04
C GLY A 170 9.35 -9.09 -0.93
N THR A 171 10.08 -8.77 -2.01
CA THR A 171 11.10 -7.72 -1.99
C THR A 171 10.94 -6.70 -3.10
N ALA A 172 11.42 -5.49 -2.83
CA ALA A 172 11.58 -4.46 -3.85
C ALA A 172 12.79 -3.57 -3.50
N ALA A 173 13.19 -2.68 -4.43
CA ALA A 173 14.30 -1.79 -4.22
C ALA A 173 14.12 -0.46 -4.95
N LYS A 174 14.78 0.58 -4.42
CA LYS A 174 14.98 1.86 -5.08
C LYS A 174 16.48 2.08 -5.26
N LEU A 175 16.90 2.22 -6.49
CA LEU A 175 18.29 2.53 -6.84
C LEU A 175 18.37 3.99 -7.27
N GLY A 176 18.92 4.82 -6.40
CA GLY A 176 19.21 6.21 -6.67
C GLY A 176 20.55 6.41 -7.41
N ARG A 177 21.00 7.65 -7.49
CA ARG A 177 22.31 7.99 -8.11
C ARG A 177 23.47 7.50 -7.24
N THR A 178 23.44 7.76 -5.95
CA THR A 178 24.48 7.47 -4.95
C THR A 178 24.03 6.51 -3.87
N ALA A 179 22.76 6.54 -3.50
CA ALA A 179 22.14 5.75 -2.46
C ALA A 179 21.18 4.71 -3.04
N ALA A 180 20.95 3.65 -2.28
CA ALA A 180 19.98 2.62 -2.60
C ALA A 180 19.32 2.10 -1.32
N TYR A 181 18.08 1.62 -1.44
CA TYR A 181 17.49 0.77 -0.42
C TYR A 181 16.89 -0.50 -1.04
N HIS A 182 16.92 -1.54 -0.24
CA HIS A 182 16.23 -2.80 -0.46
C HIS A 182 15.27 -3.00 0.70
N HIS A 183 14.00 -3.16 0.43
CA HIS A 183 13.03 -3.51 1.44
C HIS A 183 12.37 -4.86 1.17
N CYS A 184 11.99 -5.54 2.23
CA CYS A 184 11.24 -6.77 2.18
C CYS A 184 10.16 -6.79 3.26
N THR A 185 9.06 -7.46 2.93
CA THR A 185 8.03 -7.86 3.88
C THR A 185 8.42 -9.18 4.51
N LEU A 186 7.91 -9.47 5.70
CA LEU A 186 8.02 -10.79 6.32
C LEU A 186 6.67 -11.13 6.97
N LEU A 187 6.01 -12.16 6.46
CA LEU A 187 4.70 -12.60 6.94
C LEU A 187 4.87 -13.39 8.22
N CYS A 188 4.61 -12.77 9.36
CA CYS A 188 4.67 -13.39 10.68
C CYS A 188 3.31 -14.00 11.05
N SER A 189 2.28 -13.17 11.17
CA SER A 189 0.91 -13.55 11.53
C SER A 189 -0.15 -12.73 10.77
N ALA A 190 0.13 -12.39 9.51
CA ALA A 190 -0.74 -11.57 8.68
C ALA A 190 -2.11 -12.21 8.44
N ASP A 191 -3.16 -11.39 8.34
CA ASP A 191 -4.51 -11.83 7.95
C ASP A 191 -4.53 -12.20 6.46
N ARG A 192 -4.30 -13.49 6.17
CA ARG A 192 -4.27 -14.01 4.79
C ARG A 192 -5.63 -13.99 4.11
N ALA A 193 -6.72 -14.03 4.88
CA ALA A 193 -8.07 -13.92 4.31
C ALA A 193 -8.31 -12.50 3.77
N LEU A 194 -7.93 -11.50 4.55
CA LEU A 194 -8.00 -10.11 4.14
C LEU A 194 -7.03 -9.81 2.98
N LEU A 195 -5.78 -10.29 3.07
CA LEU A 195 -4.80 -10.23 1.97
C LEU A 195 -5.38 -10.75 0.66
N SER A 196 -5.96 -11.95 0.68
CA SER A 196 -6.58 -12.56 -0.51
C SER A 196 -7.76 -11.74 -1.03
N ALA A 197 -8.59 -11.18 -0.15
CA ALA A 197 -9.75 -10.39 -0.54
C ALA A 197 -9.36 -9.06 -1.22
N VAL A 198 -8.36 -8.35 -0.69
CA VAL A 198 -7.94 -7.04 -1.21
C VAL A 198 -7.05 -7.12 -2.45
N LEU A 199 -6.36 -8.24 -2.68
CA LEU A 199 -5.50 -8.47 -3.85
C LEU A 199 -6.20 -9.23 -4.99
N LYS A 200 -7.52 -9.36 -4.94
CA LYS A 200 -8.32 -9.96 -6.03
C LYS A 200 -9.06 -8.85 -6.78
N PRO A 201 -8.49 -8.31 -7.87
CA PRO A 201 -9.10 -7.20 -8.59
C PRO A 201 -10.46 -7.57 -9.18
N THR A 202 -11.35 -6.58 -9.26
CA THR A 202 -12.71 -6.74 -9.79
C THR A 202 -12.90 -6.07 -11.15
N CYS A 203 -12.04 -5.13 -11.52
CA CYS A 203 -12.10 -4.46 -12.81
C CYS A 203 -11.61 -5.41 -13.92
N GLN A 204 -12.50 -5.75 -14.83
CA GLN A 204 -12.21 -6.63 -15.96
C GLN A 204 -11.90 -5.85 -17.24
N GLY A 205 -11.27 -6.50 -18.20
CA GLY A 205 -11.01 -5.93 -19.52
C GLY A 205 -9.89 -4.88 -19.56
N ILE A 206 -9.07 -4.77 -18.52
CA ILE A 206 -7.93 -3.84 -18.48
C ILE A 206 -6.84 -4.35 -19.42
N GLN A 207 -6.39 -3.46 -20.33
CA GLN A 207 -5.23 -3.64 -21.19
C GLN A 207 -4.17 -2.62 -20.77
N SER A 208 -3.07 -3.08 -20.19
CA SER A 208 -2.05 -2.24 -19.57
C SER A 208 -0.65 -2.83 -19.73
N ASN A 209 0.34 -1.96 -19.96
CA ASN A 209 1.77 -2.29 -19.90
C ASN A 209 2.37 -2.06 -18.50
N ALA A 210 1.54 -1.85 -17.48
CA ALA A 210 1.99 -1.73 -16.11
C ALA A 210 2.64 -3.02 -15.61
N THR A 211 3.57 -2.88 -14.66
CA THR A 211 4.17 -4.05 -14.00
C THR A 211 3.09 -4.83 -13.27
N GLN A 212 2.99 -6.13 -13.54
CA GLN A 212 2.02 -7.01 -12.88
C GLN A 212 2.67 -7.74 -11.70
N SER A 213 1.87 -8.02 -10.67
CA SER A 213 2.25 -8.92 -9.59
C SER A 213 2.26 -10.37 -10.08
N VAL A 214 3.20 -11.15 -9.53
CA VAL A 214 3.25 -12.60 -9.76
C VAL A 214 2.63 -13.27 -8.54
N PRO A 215 1.45 -13.87 -8.64
CA PRO A 215 0.83 -14.60 -7.55
C PRO A 215 1.73 -15.73 -7.04
N SER A 216 1.77 -15.91 -5.74
CA SER A 216 2.54 -16.96 -5.07
C SER A 216 1.77 -17.50 -3.87
N PRO A 217 1.85 -18.80 -3.55
CA PRO A 217 1.31 -19.32 -2.31
C PRO A 217 2.08 -18.71 -1.14
N VAL A 218 1.35 -18.13 -0.18
CA VAL A 218 1.93 -17.47 0.98
C VAL A 218 1.61 -18.23 2.27
N LYS A 219 2.51 -18.11 3.27
CA LYS A 219 2.36 -18.70 4.60
C LYS A 219 2.88 -17.73 5.65
N ASN A 220 2.35 -17.78 6.86
CA ASN A 220 2.88 -17.06 8.00
C ASN A 220 3.97 -17.89 8.70
N LEU A 221 4.94 -17.23 9.31
CA LEU A 221 5.95 -17.89 10.17
C LEU A 221 5.31 -18.55 11.39
N LEU A 222 4.28 -17.89 11.96
CA LEU A 222 3.57 -18.42 13.12
C LEU A 222 2.72 -19.67 12.81
N ASP A 223 2.47 -19.99 11.54
CA ASP A 223 1.86 -21.27 11.16
C ASP A 223 2.81 -22.46 11.38
N GLU A 224 4.14 -22.22 11.40
CA GLU A 224 5.15 -23.24 11.72
C GLU A 224 5.48 -23.24 13.20
N ASP A 225 5.61 -22.07 13.81
CA ASP A 225 5.93 -21.92 15.22
C ASP A 225 5.11 -20.81 15.88
N PRO A 226 4.01 -21.17 16.56
CA PRO A 226 3.14 -20.22 17.24
C PRO A 226 3.79 -19.48 18.42
N THR A 227 5.01 -19.88 18.83
CA THR A 227 5.74 -19.21 19.94
C THR A 227 6.54 -18.00 19.47
N LEU A 228 6.69 -17.80 18.17
CA LEU A 228 7.29 -16.60 17.59
C LEU A 228 6.33 -15.42 17.69
N ASP A 229 6.88 -14.21 17.73
CA ASP A 229 6.17 -12.96 17.59
C ASP A 229 6.97 -11.96 16.74
N CYS A 230 6.29 -10.92 16.28
CA CYS A 230 6.90 -9.93 15.37
C CYS A 230 8.07 -9.19 16.01
N ASP A 231 8.01 -8.89 17.31
CA ASP A 231 9.06 -8.16 18.01
C ASP A 231 10.30 -9.02 18.19
N THR A 232 10.15 -10.26 18.60
CA THR A 232 11.26 -11.25 18.69
C THR A 232 11.95 -11.43 17.34
N ILE A 233 11.18 -11.47 16.25
CA ILE A 233 11.73 -11.57 14.88
C ILE A 233 12.49 -10.30 14.51
N MET A 234 11.95 -9.10 14.79
CA MET A 234 12.64 -7.83 14.56
C MET A 234 13.96 -7.72 15.32
N ASP A 235 13.95 -8.12 16.59
CA ASP A 235 15.13 -8.08 17.45
C ASP A 235 16.21 -9.07 16.98
N SER A 236 15.82 -10.26 16.53
CA SER A 236 16.73 -11.23 15.92
C SER A 236 17.36 -10.70 14.63
N VAL A 237 16.55 -10.05 13.74
CA VAL A 237 17.06 -9.42 12.50
C VAL A 237 18.02 -8.28 12.84
N ALA A 238 17.72 -7.45 13.85
CA ALA A 238 18.60 -6.39 14.30
C ALA A 238 19.95 -6.92 14.82
N SER A 239 19.91 -7.98 15.61
CA SER A 239 21.11 -8.65 16.11
C SER A 239 21.94 -9.26 14.97
N GLN A 240 21.29 -9.96 14.06
CA GLN A 240 21.95 -10.55 12.89
C GLN A 240 22.52 -9.52 11.93
N TYR A 241 21.84 -8.36 11.77
CA TYR A 241 22.35 -7.23 10.99
C TYR A 241 23.67 -6.71 11.61
N ASN A 242 23.74 -6.53 12.92
CA ASN A 242 24.96 -6.15 13.61
C ASN A 242 26.09 -7.19 13.38
N THR A 243 25.79 -8.45 13.51
CA THR A 243 26.75 -9.55 13.30
C THR A 243 27.29 -9.57 11.88
N GLU A 244 26.39 -9.53 10.88
CA GLU A 244 26.76 -9.63 9.46
C GLU A 244 27.62 -8.46 8.98
N PHE A 245 27.35 -7.24 9.47
CA PHE A 245 28.06 -6.05 9.03
C PHE A 245 29.15 -5.56 10.01
N GLY A 246 29.38 -6.29 11.11
CA GLY A 246 30.39 -5.94 12.11
C GLY A 246 30.03 -4.66 12.90
N PHE A 247 28.74 -4.43 13.12
CA PHE A 247 28.24 -3.29 13.89
C PHE A 247 27.90 -3.67 15.33
N SER A 248 27.75 -2.68 16.20
CA SER A 248 27.25 -2.83 17.58
C SER A 248 26.21 -1.73 17.87
N SER A 249 25.31 -1.52 16.94
CA SER A 249 24.31 -0.44 17.02
C SER A 249 23.10 -0.88 17.81
N PRO A 250 22.66 -0.10 18.80
CA PRO A 250 21.37 -0.34 19.47
C PRO A 250 20.23 -0.01 18.51
N VAL A 251 19.06 -0.60 18.77
CA VAL A 251 17.83 -0.21 18.12
C VAL A 251 17.39 1.15 18.67
N THR A 252 17.22 2.13 17.79
CA THR A 252 16.77 3.47 18.10
C THR A 252 15.35 3.67 17.60
N LEU A 253 14.45 4.10 18.50
CA LEU A 253 13.07 4.40 18.12
C LEU A 253 13.01 5.74 17.40
N VAL A 254 12.25 5.80 16.31
CA VAL A 254 12.02 7.00 15.51
C VAL A 254 10.53 7.26 15.35
N ASP A 255 10.16 8.53 15.50
CA ASP A 255 8.79 9.01 15.29
C ASP A 255 8.74 9.73 13.93
N PRO A 256 8.09 9.15 12.91
CA PRO A 256 8.01 9.77 11.58
C PRO A 256 7.22 11.09 11.54
N SER A 257 6.46 11.39 12.59
CA SER A 257 5.73 12.66 12.68
C SER A 257 6.60 13.83 13.15
N ASP A 258 7.86 13.57 13.59
CA ASP A 258 8.78 14.57 14.11
C ASP A 258 9.41 15.41 12.99
N GLU A 259 8.71 16.46 12.59
CA GLU A 259 9.14 17.42 11.56
C GLU A 259 10.41 18.20 11.96
N LEU A 260 10.68 18.36 13.27
CA LEU A 260 11.90 19.06 13.72
C LEU A 260 13.16 18.25 13.48
N SER A 261 13.05 16.93 13.62
CA SER A 261 14.16 16.00 13.39
C SER A 261 14.31 15.64 11.93
N MET A 262 13.22 15.68 11.17
CA MET A 262 13.12 15.28 9.77
C MET A 262 12.37 16.34 8.95
N PRO A 263 13.01 17.49 8.66
CA PRO A 263 12.35 18.58 7.94
C PRO A 263 11.79 18.14 6.61
N GLY A 264 10.52 18.46 6.36
CA GLY A 264 9.82 18.12 5.12
C GLY A 264 9.17 16.73 5.08
N ILE A 265 9.30 15.90 6.12
CA ILE A 265 8.75 14.54 6.14
C ILE A 265 7.22 14.52 6.04
N GLN A 266 6.53 15.43 6.74
CA GLN A 266 5.07 15.53 6.67
C GLN A 266 4.58 15.95 5.28
N ARG A 267 5.34 16.78 4.57
CA ARG A 267 5.05 17.08 3.17
C ARG A 267 5.18 15.82 2.32
N MET A 268 6.23 15.03 2.51
CA MET A 268 6.44 13.77 1.79
C MET A 268 5.30 12.77 2.04
N ALA A 269 4.82 12.65 3.28
CA ALA A 269 3.67 11.82 3.62
C ALA A 269 2.39 12.29 2.90
N ARG A 270 2.12 13.60 2.87
CA ARG A 270 0.97 14.17 2.13
C ARG A 270 1.08 13.97 0.62
N GLU A 271 2.28 14.04 0.05
CA GLU A 271 2.50 13.73 -1.38
C GLU A 271 2.18 12.27 -1.69
N LEU A 272 2.55 11.33 -0.80
CA LEU A 272 2.25 9.91 -0.95
C LEU A 272 0.76 9.59 -0.81
N LEU A 273 0.03 10.36 0.02
CA LEU A 273 -1.42 10.25 0.20
C LEU A 273 -2.20 10.84 -0.98
N ALA A 274 -1.62 11.78 -1.74
CA ALA A 274 -2.30 12.48 -2.81
C ALA A 274 -2.78 11.53 -3.92
N TRP A 275 -4.01 11.79 -4.42
CA TRP A 275 -4.59 11.00 -5.51
C TRP A 275 -3.70 11.03 -6.77
N GLU A 276 -3.09 12.17 -7.07
CA GLU A 276 -2.18 12.39 -8.19
C GLU A 276 -0.94 11.49 -8.13
N TRP A 277 -0.50 11.13 -6.92
CA TRP A 277 0.57 10.15 -6.73
C TRP A 277 0.05 8.72 -6.80
N THR A 278 -0.98 8.40 -6.02
CA THR A 278 -1.46 7.02 -5.88
C THR A 278 -2.10 6.48 -7.15
N PHE A 279 -2.98 7.26 -7.78
CA PHE A 279 -3.71 6.88 -8.99
C PHE A 279 -3.17 7.56 -10.26
N GLY A 280 -2.85 8.86 -10.16
CA GLY A 280 -2.39 9.65 -11.30
C GLY A 280 -1.02 9.24 -11.86
N ARG A 281 -0.21 8.46 -11.13
CA ARG A 281 1.05 7.89 -11.63
C ARG A 281 0.90 6.54 -12.34
N THR A 282 -0.33 6.07 -12.51
CA THR A 282 -0.59 4.83 -13.25
C THR A 282 -0.21 5.03 -14.73
N PRO A 283 0.56 4.09 -15.32
CA PRO A 283 0.80 4.07 -16.76
C PRO A 283 -0.52 4.10 -17.55
N LYS A 284 -0.51 4.66 -18.77
CA LYS A 284 -1.69 4.65 -19.65
C LYS A 284 -2.21 3.22 -19.83
N PHE A 285 -3.53 3.08 -19.77
CA PHE A 285 -4.22 1.80 -19.98
C PHE A 285 -5.60 2.04 -20.59
N SER A 286 -6.19 0.98 -21.12
CA SER A 286 -7.58 0.97 -21.58
C SER A 286 -8.41 -0.07 -20.83
N ILE A 287 -9.70 0.16 -20.80
CA ILE A 287 -10.72 -0.79 -20.33
C ILE A 287 -11.60 -1.11 -21.51
N CYS A 288 -11.70 -2.38 -21.88
CA CYS A 288 -12.63 -2.88 -22.88
C CYS A 288 -13.39 -4.05 -22.26
N THR A 289 -14.65 -3.85 -21.94
CA THR A 289 -15.44 -4.86 -21.22
C THR A 289 -16.90 -4.83 -21.64
N THR A 290 -17.56 -5.98 -21.55
CA THR A 290 -19.00 -6.12 -21.72
C THR A 290 -19.66 -6.43 -20.37
N PHE A 291 -20.86 -5.96 -20.17
CA PHE A 291 -21.63 -6.19 -18.94
C PHE A 291 -23.12 -6.22 -19.18
N ASP A 292 -23.83 -6.98 -18.36
CA ASP A 292 -25.27 -7.07 -18.42
C ASP A 292 -25.95 -5.86 -17.77
N LEU A 293 -26.89 -5.26 -18.48
CA LEU A 293 -27.87 -4.33 -17.97
C LEU A 293 -29.23 -5.03 -17.83
N LYS A 294 -29.85 -4.91 -16.66
CA LYS A 294 -31.13 -5.55 -16.35
C LYS A 294 -32.16 -4.50 -15.96
N ASN A 295 -33.36 -4.62 -16.48
CA ASN A 295 -34.54 -3.99 -15.93
C ASN A 295 -35.57 -5.09 -15.55
N ASP A 296 -36.81 -4.71 -15.17
CA ASP A 296 -37.83 -5.66 -14.72
C ASP A 296 -38.29 -6.63 -15.82
N THR A 297 -38.07 -6.28 -17.09
CA THR A 297 -38.63 -6.98 -18.26
C THR A 297 -37.59 -7.50 -19.25
N SER A 298 -36.37 -6.99 -19.20
CA SER A 298 -35.35 -7.31 -20.20
C SER A 298 -33.94 -7.29 -19.66
N ILE A 299 -33.05 -8.03 -20.33
CA ILE A 299 -31.60 -8.03 -20.13
C ILE A 299 -30.97 -7.70 -21.48
N CYS A 300 -29.97 -6.82 -21.48
CA CYS A 300 -29.13 -6.58 -22.65
C CYS A 300 -27.66 -6.53 -22.26
N ASN A 301 -26.79 -6.73 -23.25
CA ASN A 301 -25.34 -6.55 -23.08
C ASN A 301 -24.95 -5.16 -23.54
N ALA A 302 -24.21 -4.45 -22.70
CA ALA A 302 -23.59 -3.19 -23.04
C ALA A 302 -22.05 -3.36 -23.11
N THR A 303 -21.41 -2.57 -23.96
CA THR A 303 -19.96 -2.54 -24.09
C THR A 303 -19.44 -1.20 -23.58
N LEU A 304 -18.35 -1.23 -22.84
CA LEU A 304 -17.62 -0.06 -22.35
C LEU A 304 -16.21 -0.07 -22.89
N ASN A 305 -15.82 0.98 -23.59
CA ASN A 305 -14.46 1.24 -24.03
C ASN A 305 -13.98 2.56 -23.42
N MET A 306 -12.89 2.55 -22.71
CA MET A 306 -12.26 3.74 -22.12
C MET A 306 -10.76 3.73 -22.31
N ASP A 307 -10.18 4.89 -22.60
CA ASP A 307 -8.75 5.14 -22.46
C ASP A 307 -8.47 6.02 -21.25
N ILE A 308 -7.54 5.59 -20.43
CA ILE A 308 -7.18 6.27 -19.18
C ILE A 308 -5.70 6.64 -19.19
N LYS A 309 -5.40 7.91 -18.91
CA LYS A 309 -4.04 8.41 -18.74
C LYS A 309 -3.94 9.26 -17.49
N ASN A 310 -2.92 9.02 -16.69
CA ASN A 310 -2.76 9.70 -15.40
C ASN A 310 -4.00 9.56 -14.49
N GLY A 311 -4.74 8.46 -14.60
CA GLY A 311 -5.99 8.23 -13.87
C GLY A 311 -7.19 9.05 -14.36
N ILE A 312 -7.03 9.84 -15.43
CA ILE A 312 -8.08 10.63 -16.07
C ILE A 312 -8.61 9.90 -17.29
N ILE A 313 -9.92 9.94 -17.50
CA ILE A 313 -10.59 9.37 -18.67
C ILE A 313 -10.31 10.27 -19.89
N GLU A 314 -9.49 9.80 -20.84
CA GLU A 314 -9.18 10.52 -22.09
C GLU A 314 -10.27 10.30 -23.16
N SER A 315 -10.81 9.09 -23.22
CA SER A 315 -11.91 8.72 -24.10
C SER A 315 -12.86 7.75 -23.40
N CYS A 316 -14.12 7.83 -23.74
CA CYS A 316 -15.15 6.92 -23.25
C CYS A 316 -16.18 6.70 -24.34
N ASP A 317 -16.50 5.43 -24.58
CA ASP A 317 -17.58 5.01 -25.46
C ASP A 317 -18.38 3.90 -24.77
N ILE A 318 -19.71 4.11 -24.68
CA ILE A 318 -20.65 3.17 -24.08
C ILE A 318 -21.69 2.80 -25.13
N GLU A 319 -21.58 1.60 -25.62
CA GLU A 319 -22.55 1.06 -26.57
C GLU A 319 -23.62 0.25 -25.83
N VAL A 320 -24.87 0.64 -26.06
CA VAL A 320 -26.05 -0.04 -25.55
C VAL A 320 -27.00 -0.31 -26.71
N PRO A 321 -27.65 -1.46 -26.83
CA PRO A 321 -28.61 -1.73 -27.88
C PRO A 321 -29.73 -0.66 -27.95
N SER A 322 -30.03 -0.18 -29.16
CA SER A 322 -30.96 0.94 -29.38
C SER A 322 -32.40 0.64 -28.98
N ASP A 323 -32.78 -0.62 -28.94
CA ASP A 323 -34.07 -1.09 -28.44
C ASP A 323 -34.16 -1.05 -26.89
N TRP A 324 -33.01 -1.00 -26.22
CA TRP A 324 -32.96 -0.89 -24.75
C TRP A 324 -32.82 0.55 -24.28
N LEU A 325 -31.90 1.34 -24.87
CA LEU A 325 -31.66 2.75 -24.57
C LEU A 325 -31.38 3.56 -25.85
N PRO A 326 -31.93 4.78 -26.02
CA PRO A 326 -31.51 5.67 -27.12
C PRO A 326 -30.01 5.89 -27.13
N VAL A 327 -29.40 5.72 -28.30
CA VAL A 327 -27.95 5.83 -28.51
C VAL A 327 -27.41 7.21 -28.10
N GLU A 328 -28.22 8.25 -28.29
CA GLU A 328 -27.87 9.62 -27.92
C GLU A 328 -27.58 9.75 -26.42
N LEU A 329 -28.35 9.07 -25.56
CA LEU A 329 -28.20 9.16 -24.10
C LEU A 329 -26.93 8.43 -23.62
N SER A 330 -26.62 7.24 -24.14
CA SER A 330 -25.38 6.56 -23.78
C SER A 330 -24.15 7.33 -24.26
N ARG A 331 -24.22 7.91 -25.45
CA ARG A 331 -23.16 8.77 -26.03
C ARG A 331 -22.97 10.05 -25.21
N GLU A 332 -24.07 10.72 -24.86
CA GLU A 332 -24.01 11.95 -24.05
C GLU A 332 -23.41 11.66 -22.67
N PHE A 333 -23.83 10.56 -22.00
CA PHE A 333 -23.22 10.15 -20.75
C PHE A 333 -21.72 9.84 -20.89
N SER A 334 -21.31 9.16 -21.97
CA SER A 334 -19.89 8.91 -22.27
C SER A 334 -19.09 10.22 -22.35
N LEU A 335 -19.64 11.24 -23.02
CA LEU A 335 -18.99 12.56 -23.13
C LEU A 335 -18.84 13.25 -21.77
N HIS A 336 -19.80 13.11 -20.87
CA HIS A 336 -19.71 13.69 -19.52
C HIS A 336 -18.63 13.04 -18.64
N LEU A 337 -18.24 11.80 -18.93
CA LEU A 337 -17.19 11.10 -18.21
C LEU A 337 -15.77 11.53 -18.65
N ILE A 338 -15.62 12.06 -19.87
CA ILE A 338 -14.31 12.46 -20.40
C ILE A 338 -13.77 13.66 -19.62
N GLY A 339 -12.49 13.59 -19.23
CA GLY A 339 -11.81 14.57 -18.39
C GLY A 339 -11.98 14.34 -16.89
N GLY A 340 -12.90 13.46 -16.48
CA GLY A 340 -13.09 13.06 -15.08
C GLY A 340 -12.02 12.07 -14.60
N LYS A 341 -11.81 12.03 -13.28
CA LYS A 341 -10.97 11.01 -12.65
C LYS A 341 -11.68 9.65 -12.71
N LEU A 342 -10.92 8.59 -12.98
CA LEU A 342 -11.43 7.22 -12.86
C LEU A 342 -11.59 6.86 -11.36
N CYS A 343 -12.64 7.39 -10.78
CA CYS A 343 -12.93 7.37 -9.34
C CYS A 343 -14.43 7.26 -9.11
N PRO A 344 -14.93 6.32 -8.30
CA PRO A 344 -16.37 6.14 -8.08
C PRO A 344 -17.10 7.37 -7.56
N TYR A 345 -16.44 8.18 -6.73
CA TYR A 345 -17.05 9.40 -6.18
C TYR A 345 -17.32 10.44 -7.28
N GLU A 346 -16.32 10.71 -8.10
CA GLU A 346 -16.43 11.68 -9.18
C GLU A 346 -17.41 11.19 -10.26
N THR A 347 -17.29 9.92 -10.65
CA THR A 347 -18.22 9.30 -11.59
C THR A 347 -19.64 9.26 -11.07
N SER A 348 -19.85 9.03 -9.75
CA SER A 348 -21.20 9.09 -9.15
C SER A 348 -21.78 10.51 -9.19
N ALA A 349 -20.95 11.53 -8.96
CA ALA A 349 -21.38 12.93 -9.04
C ALA A 349 -21.81 13.28 -10.47
N ILE A 350 -20.97 12.93 -11.46
CA ILE A 350 -21.26 13.12 -12.89
C ILE A 350 -22.56 12.38 -13.27
N ALA A 351 -22.69 11.12 -12.87
CA ALA A 351 -23.89 10.33 -13.16
C ALA A 351 -25.16 10.93 -12.53
N ALA A 352 -25.07 11.43 -11.29
CA ALA A 352 -26.20 12.05 -10.61
C ALA A 352 -26.62 13.38 -11.27
N GLU A 353 -25.66 14.17 -11.74
CA GLU A 353 -25.92 15.40 -12.50
C GLU A 353 -26.58 15.07 -13.83
N PHE A 354 -26.00 14.13 -14.59
CA PHE A 354 -26.55 13.69 -15.86
C PHE A 354 -27.98 13.16 -15.73
N LEU A 355 -28.28 12.35 -14.72
CA LEU A 355 -29.62 11.82 -14.49
C LEU A 355 -30.70 12.90 -14.27
N ARG A 356 -30.31 14.11 -13.84
CA ARG A 356 -31.26 15.25 -13.70
C ARG A 356 -31.64 15.88 -15.04
N THR A 357 -30.83 15.70 -16.06
CA THR A 357 -31.09 16.26 -17.42
C THR A 357 -32.05 15.37 -18.23
N ILE A 358 -32.25 14.12 -17.81
CA ILE A 358 -33.07 13.15 -18.54
C ILE A 358 -34.56 13.53 -18.44
N PRO A 359 -35.33 13.47 -19.57
CA PRO A 359 -36.76 13.68 -19.57
C PRO A 359 -37.48 12.80 -18.52
N GLN A 360 -38.58 13.31 -17.94
CA GLN A 360 -39.38 12.63 -16.90
C GLN A 360 -40.11 11.39 -17.44
N ASN A 361 -39.41 10.47 -18.06
CA ASN A 361 -39.88 9.14 -18.43
C ASN A 361 -39.35 8.13 -17.43
N LYS A 362 -40.26 7.54 -16.64
CA LYS A 362 -39.94 6.65 -15.54
C LYS A 362 -39.15 5.40 -15.97
N GLU A 363 -39.44 4.85 -17.14
CA GLU A 363 -38.74 3.68 -17.67
C GLU A 363 -37.34 4.05 -18.15
N LEU A 364 -37.21 5.11 -18.93
CA LEU A 364 -35.94 5.63 -19.45
C LEU A 364 -35.00 6.02 -18.30
N GLY A 365 -35.52 6.74 -17.32
CA GLY A 365 -34.76 7.12 -16.12
C GLY A 365 -34.22 5.90 -15.35
N ARG A 366 -35.01 4.81 -15.24
CA ARG A 366 -34.56 3.56 -14.59
C ARG A 366 -33.45 2.85 -15.40
N LYS A 367 -33.61 2.74 -16.72
CA LYS A 367 -32.60 2.16 -17.60
C LYS A 367 -31.28 2.94 -17.49
N MET A 368 -31.35 4.26 -17.57
CA MET A 368 -30.17 5.10 -17.46
C MET A 368 -29.51 5.03 -16.08
N TYR A 369 -30.30 5.02 -15.02
CA TYR A 369 -29.79 4.80 -13.67
C TYR A 369 -29.02 3.47 -13.53
N ASN A 370 -29.55 2.38 -14.13
CA ASN A 370 -28.87 1.10 -14.11
C ASN A 370 -27.56 1.13 -14.87
N LEU A 371 -27.48 1.81 -16.01
CA LEU A 371 -26.24 2.04 -16.74
C LEU A 371 -25.22 2.81 -15.90
N CYS A 372 -25.59 3.97 -15.39
CA CYS A 372 -24.75 4.80 -14.54
C CYS A 372 -24.19 4.02 -13.35
N ARG A 373 -25.06 3.28 -12.63
CA ARG A 373 -24.68 2.47 -11.49
C ARG A 373 -23.66 1.39 -11.85
N LYS A 374 -23.83 0.73 -13.00
CA LYS A 374 -22.88 -0.29 -13.48
C LYS A 374 -21.52 0.31 -13.80
N VAL A 375 -21.49 1.44 -14.50
CA VAL A 375 -20.24 2.14 -14.84
C VAL A 375 -19.51 2.58 -13.57
N VAL A 376 -20.21 3.18 -12.59
CA VAL A 376 -19.64 3.56 -11.28
C VAL A 376 -19.05 2.36 -10.53
N PHE A 377 -19.74 1.21 -10.60
CA PHE A 377 -19.30 -0.01 -9.91
C PHE A 377 -17.99 -0.57 -10.46
N MET A 378 -17.71 -0.35 -11.74
CA MET A 378 -16.49 -0.82 -12.39
C MET A 378 -15.25 0.05 -12.08
N MET A 379 -15.45 1.24 -11.50
CA MET A 379 -14.39 2.18 -11.13
C MET A 379 -13.99 2.06 -9.67
#